data_c193c66db8d582ddda9694546c8d4026
#
_entry.id   c193c66db8d582ddda9694546c8d4026
#
_cell.length_a   1.000
_cell.length_b   1.000
_cell.length_c   1.000
_cell.angle_alpha   90.00
_cell.angle_beta   90.00
_cell.angle_gamma   90.00
#
_symmetry.space_group_name_H-M   'P 1'
#
loop_
_entity.id
_entity.type
_entity.pdbx_description
1 polymer ?
#
loop_
_entity_poly.entity_id
_entity_poly.type
_entity_poly.pdbx_seq_one_letter_code
_entity_poly.pdbx_strand_id
1 'polypeptide(L)'
;MTAQSANILIVGIGGLGCPASLALAKARVERLTLVDPDVVELTNLHRQPWFRTSDIGKPKVLVAAERLRAAFPQLEVQALAQRLDLSNVEALLRGHQIAIDGTDEIETKFLLSDAVGVTNVPVVYGGVLRMQGQVMAILPGGPCLRCLFEQPPAADEVPTCSGAGVLGSVAGAIGALQAITALRVLRGELVPGEMLIFDGRSLRQRKITVRRAPGCGCSRPKSFRPEVRTCPA
;
A
#
# COMPACT_ATOMS: atom_id res chain seq x y z
N MET A 1 2.98 -2.43 22.72
CA MET A 1 3.45 -3.40 21.68
C MET A 1 4.67 -2.79 21.01
N THR A 2 5.75 -3.51 20.85
CA THR A 2 6.89 -3.02 20.07
C THR A 2 6.53 -3.13 18.58
N ALA A 3 7.09 -2.26 17.72
CA ALA A 3 6.86 -2.35 16.26
C ALA A 3 7.31 -3.71 15.67
N GLN A 4 8.07 -4.47 16.41
CA GLN A 4 8.55 -5.81 16.04
C GLN A 4 7.46 -6.88 16.18
N SER A 5 6.60 -6.83 17.19
CA SER A 5 5.54 -7.82 17.43
C SER A 5 4.26 -7.56 16.59
N ALA A 6 4.33 -6.66 15.62
CA ALA A 6 3.19 -6.34 14.78
C ALA A 6 2.99 -7.35 13.64
N ASN A 7 1.72 -7.65 13.36
CA ASN A 7 1.30 -8.35 12.15
C ASN A 7 0.93 -7.29 11.09
N ILE A 8 1.66 -7.26 9.99
CA ILE A 8 1.54 -6.24 8.94
C ILE A 8 0.98 -6.88 7.67
N LEU A 9 -0.08 -6.28 7.14
CA LEU A 9 -0.65 -6.65 5.85
C LEU A 9 0.04 -5.86 4.73
N ILE A 10 0.41 -6.54 3.65
CA ILE A 10 0.86 -5.89 2.41
C ILE A 10 -0.09 -6.31 1.29
N VAL A 11 -0.81 -5.36 0.74
CA VAL A 11 -1.70 -5.56 -0.40
C VAL A 11 -0.97 -5.11 -1.66
N GLY A 12 -0.78 -6.04 -2.59
CA GLY A 12 0.04 -5.83 -3.79
C GLY A 12 1.54 -6.12 -3.55
N ILE A 13 2.06 -7.17 -4.18
CA ILE A 13 3.49 -7.56 -4.15
C ILE A 13 4.15 -7.22 -5.49
N GLY A 14 3.92 -5.98 -5.90
CA GLY A 14 4.50 -5.37 -7.10
C GLY A 14 5.75 -4.54 -6.82
N GLY A 15 5.90 -3.46 -7.59
CA GLY A 15 7.04 -2.53 -7.51
C GLY A 15 7.17 -1.80 -6.17
N LEU A 16 6.09 -1.65 -5.41
CA LEU A 16 6.05 -1.06 -4.07
C LEU A 16 6.13 -2.14 -2.98
N GLY A 17 5.30 -3.18 -3.08
CA GLY A 17 5.20 -4.22 -2.06
C GLY A 17 6.45 -5.07 -1.91
N CYS A 18 7.17 -5.35 -2.98
CA CYS A 18 8.44 -6.07 -2.91
C CYS A 18 9.49 -5.34 -2.03
N PRO A 19 9.85 -4.07 -2.31
CA PRO A 19 10.80 -3.35 -1.47
C PRO A 19 10.26 -3.07 -0.07
N ALA A 20 8.95 -2.84 0.10
CA ALA A 20 8.34 -2.66 1.42
C ALA A 20 8.49 -3.92 2.29
N SER A 21 8.17 -5.10 1.73
CA SER A 21 8.33 -6.39 2.44
C SER A 21 9.78 -6.67 2.84
N LEU A 22 10.74 -6.36 1.96
CA LEU A 22 12.16 -6.50 2.25
C LEU A 22 12.60 -5.57 3.39
N ALA A 23 12.16 -4.30 3.35
CA ALA A 23 12.51 -3.32 4.37
C ALA A 23 11.95 -3.70 5.75
N LEU A 24 10.71 -4.18 5.81
CA LEU A 24 10.09 -4.67 7.04
C LEU A 24 10.79 -5.91 7.59
N ALA A 25 11.12 -6.87 6.72
CA ALA A 25 11.85 -8.07 7.11
C ALA A 25 13.24 -7.72 7.71
N LYS A 26 13.97 -6.78 7.09
CA LYS A 26 15.23 -6.25 7.63
C LYS A 26 15.05 -5.50 8.96
N ALA A 27 13.91 -4.85 9.17
CA ALA A 27 13.57 -4.22 10.44
C ALA A 27 13.12 -5.23 11.52
N ARG A 28 13.15 -6.54 11.20
CA ARG A 28 12.82 -7.65 12.10
C ARG A 28 11.38 -7.60 12.61
N VAL A 29 10.42 -7.30 11.74
CA VAL A 29 9.01 -7.54 12.06
C VAL A 29 8.77 -9.05 12.14
N GLU A 30 7.87 -9.47 13.01
CA GLU A 30 7.63 -10.91 13.25
C GLU A 30 6.72 -11.53 12.20
N ARG A 31 5.72 -10.79 11.70
CA ARG A 31 4.69 -11.35 10.81
C ARG A 31 4.36 -10.43 9.65
N LEU A 32 4.29 -11.02 8.45
CA LEU A 32 3.79 -10.38 7.24
C LEU A 32 2.71 -11.25 6.61
N THR A 33 1.60 -10.62 6.22
CA THR A 33 0.61 -11.22 5.34
C THR A 33 0.70 -10.52 3.98
N LEU A 34 0.89 -11.29 2.93
CA LEU A 34 1.00 -10.81 1.55
C LEU A 34 -0.28 -11.15 0.80
N VAL A 35 -0.92 -10.17 0.18
CA VAL A 35 -2.15 -10.33 -0.63
C VAL A 35 -1.89 -9.78 -2.02
N ASP A 36 -2.00 -10.63 -3.04
CA ASP A 36 -1.86 -10.25 -4.45
C ASP A 36 -2.48 -11.35 -5.32
N PRO A 37 -3.37 -11.05 -6.26
CA PRO A 37 -4.00 -12.04 -7.14
C PRO A 37 -3.11 -12.46 -8.32
N ASP A 38 -2.07 -11.70 -8.62
CA ASP A 38 -1.34 -11.80 -9.89
C ASP A 38 -0.29 -12.91 -9.90
N VAL A 39 0.09 -13.25 -11.13
CA VAL A 39 1.26 -14.07 -11.42
C VAL A 39 2.45 -13.21 -11.83
N VAL A 40 3.63 -13.78 -11.75
CA VAL A 40 4.87 -13.13 -12.19
C VAL A 40 4.89 -13.04 -13.71
N GLU A 41 5.15 -11.85 -14.24
CA GLU A 41 5.27 -11.56 -15.66
C GLU A 41 6.64 -10.95 -16.01
N LEU A 42 7.10 -11.20 -17.23
CA LEU A 42 8.38 -10.69 -17.73
C LEU A 42 8.46 -9.15 -17.65
N THR A 43 7.36 -8.47 -18.00
CA THR A 43 7.23 -7.02 -18.03
C THR A 43 7.37 -6.37 -16.65
N ASN A 44 7.32 -7.14 -15.59
CA ASN A 44 7.34 -6.66 -14.21
C ASN A 44 8.72 -6.77 -13.54
N LEU A 45 9.61 -7.62 -14.06
CA LEU A 45 10.87 -8.01 -13.41
C LEU A 45 11.81 -6.82 -13.15
N HIS A 46 11.79 -5.81 -14.02
CA HIS A 46 12.65 -4.63 -13.90
C HIS A 46 12.43 -3.78 -12.64
N ARG A 47 11.27 -3.94 -11.96
CA ARG A 47 10.90 -3.20 -10.75
C ARG A 47 10.44 -4.06 -9.58
N GLN A 48 10.42 -5.38 -9.73
CA GLN A 48 9.94 -6.33 -8.72
C GLN A 48 11.09 -7.27 -8.28
N PRO A 49 11.94 -6.87 -7.33
CA PRO A 49 13.22 -7.54 -7.05
C PRO A 49 13.09 -8.95 -6.47
N TRP A 50 11.90 -9.35 -6.01
CA TRP A 50 11.67 -10.72 -5.54
C TRP A 50 11.58 -11.75 -6.66
N PHE A 51 11.38 -11.35 -7.93
CA PHE A 51 11.08 -12.28 -9.02
C PHE A 51 12.22 -12.41 -10.02
N ARG A 52 12.30 -13.57 -10.64
CA ARG A 52 13.26 -13.95 -11.68
C ARG A 52 12.50 -14.49 -12.89
N THR A 53 13.16 -14.60 -14.03
CA THR A 53 12.59 -15.20 -15.26
C THR A 53 12.05 -16.62 -15.03
N SER A 54 12.71 -17.42 -14.17
CA SER A 54 12.25 -18.77 -13.80
C SER A 54 10.95 -18.83 -12.99
N ASP A 55 10.43 -17.68 -12.56
CA ASP A 55 9.19 -17.58 -11.77
C ASP A 55 8.00 -17.16 -12.61
N ILE A 56 8.19 -16.82 -13.88
CA ILE A 56 7.10 -16.40 -14.77
C ILE A 56 5.96 -17.43 -14.74
N GLY A 57 4.73 -16.92 -14.56
CA GLY A 57 3.51 -17.71 -14.43
C GLY A 57 3.19 -18.22 -13.02
N LYS A 58 4.10 -18.11 -12.05
CA LYS A 58 3.84 -18.48 -10.64
C LYS A 58 3.13 -17.35 -9.91
N PRO A 59 2.26 -17.63 -8.91
CA PRO A 59 1.63 -16.59 -8.10
C PRO A 59 2.68 -15.75 -7.36
N LYS A 60 2.60 -14.41 -7.48
CA LYS A 60 3.57 -13.46 -6.89
C LYS A 60 3.74 -13.67 -5.39
N VAL A 61 2.65 -13.81 -4.65
CA VAL A 61 2.69 -13.96 -3.19
C VAL A 61 3.41 -15.24 -2.74
N LEU A 62 3.26 -16.33 -3.47
CA LEU A 62 3.91 -17.61 -3.12
C LEU A 62 5.42 -17.51 -3.31
N VAL A 63 5.87 -16.97 -4.45
CA VAL A 63 7.30 -16.77 -4.73
C VAL A 63 7.93 -15.79 -3.74
N ALA A 64 7.26 -14.67 -3.45
CA ALA A 64 7.76 -13.69 -2.50
C ALA A 64 7.85 -14.27 -1.08
N ALA A 65 6.83 -15.01 -0.63
CA ALA A 65 6.83 -15.64 0.68
C ALA A 65 7.93 -16.70 0.83
N GLU A 66 8.14 -17.53 -0.19
CA GLU A 66 9.24 -18.51 -0.21
C GLU A 66 10.60 -17.82 0.00
N ARG A 67 10.86 -16.77 -0.76
CA ARG A 67 12.14 -16.04 -0.68
C ARG A 67 12.32 -15.26 0.61
N LEU A 68 11.24 -14.66 1.12
CA LEU A 68 11.26 -14.00 2.42
C LEU A 68 11.58 -14.98 3.53
N ARG A 69 10.92 -16.14 3.58
CA ARG A 69 11.20 -17.20 4.59
C ARG A 69 12.62 -17.73 4.47
N ALA A 70 13.12 -17.93 3.26
CA ALA A 70 14.50 -18.39 3.03
C ALA A 70 15.55 -17.36 3.48
N ALA A 71 15.29 -16.05 3.23
CA ALA A 71 16.21 -14.98 3.59
C ALA A 71 16.10 -14.54 5.07
N PHE A 72 14.94 -14.72 5.68
CA PHE A 72 14.61 -14.29 7.03
C PHE A 72 13.86 -15.41 7.79
N PRO A 73 14.57 -16.44 8.29
CA PRO A 73 13.94 -17.61 8.91
C PRO A 73 13.07 -17.32 10.14
N GLN A 74 13.27 -16.18 10.80
CA GLN A 74 12.47 -15.74 11.96
C GLN A 74 11.17 -15.04 11.58
N LEU A 75 10.98 -14.72 10.29
CA LEU A 75 9.81 -14.00 9.81
C LEU A 75 8.69 -15.00 9.47
N GLU A 76 7.56 -14.87 10.13
CA GLU A 76 6.33 -15.56 9.74
C GLU A 76 5.72 -14.85 8.53
N VAL A 77 5.54 -15.56 7.42
CA VAL A 77 4.94 -15.00 6.21
C VAL A 77 3.72 -15.81 5.82
N GLN A 78 2.56 -15.17 5.76
CA GLN A 78 1.35 -15.72 5.16
C GLN A 78 1.21 -15.19 3.74
N ALA A 79 0.86 -16.06 2.78
CA ALA A 79 0.65 -15.71 1.38
C ALA A 79 -0.78 -16.03 0.97
N LEU A 80 -1.50 -15.02 0.48
CA LEU A 80 -2.89 -15.11 0.04
C LEU A 80 -2.98 -14.70 -1.43
N ALA A 81 -3.07 -15.69 -2.32
CA ALA A 81 -3.22 -15.47 -3.76
C ALA A 81 -4.68 -15.12 -4.08
N GLN A 82 -5.11 -13.93 -3.67
CA GLN A 82 -6.49 -13.46 -3.86
C GLN A 82 -6.51 -11.94 -4.08
N ARG A 83 -7.56 -11.47 -4.74
CA ARG A 83 -7.84 -10.03 -4.86
C ARG A 83 -8.42 -9.50 -3.55
N LEU A 84 -7.97 -8.30 -3.15
CA LEU A 84 -8.65 -7.56 -2.11
C LEU A 84 -9.84 -6.82 -2.74
N ASP A 85 -11.02 -7.03 -2.19
CA ASP A 85 -12.27 -6.42 -2.64
C ASP A 85 -13.20 -6.08 -1.46
N LEU A 86 -14.40 -5.60 -1.78
CA LEU A 86 -15.42 -5.22 -0.79
C LEU A 86 -15.84 -6.36 0.14
N SER A 87 -15.77 -7.60 -0.31
CA SER A 87 -16.23 -8.77 0.44
C SER A 87 -15.25 -9.20 1.53
N ASN A 88 -13.95 -8.88 1.37
CA ASN A 88 -12.89 -9.39 2.24
C ASN A 88 -12.03 -8.31 2.92
N VAL A 89 -12.10 -7.04 2.49
CA VAL A 89 -11.24 -5.97 2.99
C VAL A 89 -11.32 -5.78 4.51
N GLU A 90 -12.52 -5.84 5.09
CA GLU A 90 -12.68 -5.68 6.54
C GLU A 90 -12.03 -6.83 7.31
N ALA A 91 -12.27 -8.06 6.90
CA ALA A 91 -11.71 -9.24 7.54
C ALA A 91 -10.18 -9.25 7.47
N LEU A 92 -9.64 -8.91 6.31
CA LEU A 92 -8.19 -8.81 6.11
C LEU A 92 -7.57 -7.71 6.98
N LEU A 93 -8.16 -6.53 7.04
CA LEU A 93 -7.62 -5.45 7.86
C LEU A 93 -7.70 -5.75 9.35
N ARG A 94 -8.84 -6.24 9.86
CA ARG A 94 -9.04 -6.51 11.30
C ARG A 94 -8.06 -7.52 11.88
N GLY A 95 -7.48 -8.38 11.08
CA GLY A 95 -6.44 -9.32 11.48
C GLY A 95 -5.04 -8.70 11.69
N HIS A 96 -4.86 -7.39 11.39
CA HIS A 96 -3.55 -6.75 11.32
C HIS A 96 -3.53 -5.43 12.11
N GLN A 97 -2.35 -5.01 12.54
CA GLN A 97 -2.14 -3.73 13.22
C GLN A 97 -1.99 -2.56 12.26
N ILE A 98 -1.56 -2.84 11.03
CA ILE A 98 -1.38 -1.84 9.97
C ILE A 98 -1.38 -2.56 8.62
N ALA A 99 -1.80 -1.85 7.57
CA ALA A 99 -1.65 -2.33 6.21
C ALA A 99 -0.79 -1.38 5.36
N ILE A 100 -0.11 -1.94 4.36
CA ILE A 100 0.61 -1.19 3.31
C ILE A 100 -0.10 -1.41 1.99
N ASP A 101 -0.44 -0.32 1.33
CA ASP A 101 -0.99 -0.31 -0.02
C ASP A 101 0.16 -0.30 -1.04
N GLY A 102 0.50 -1.46 -1.56
CA GLY A 102 1.50 -1.67 -2.62
C GLY A 102 0.91 -1.83 -4.01
N THR A 103 -0.40 -1.56 -4.18
CA THR A 103 -1.13 -1.74 -5.44
C THR A 103 -0.89 -0.58 -6.41
N ASP A 104 -1.29 -0.75 -7.65
CA ASP A 104 -1.34 0.31 -8.68
C ASP A 104 -2.78 0.60 -9.14
N GLU A 105 -3.77 -0.14 -8.62
CA GLU A 105 -5.18 0.04 -8.90
C GLU A 105 -5.78 1.14 -8.01
N ILE A 106 -6.33 2.17 -8.63
CA ILE A 106 -6.94 3.32 -7.92
C ILE A 106 -8.10 2.88 -7.03
N GLU A 107 -8.95 2.00 -7.53
CA GLU A 107 -10.11 1.49 -6.78
C GLU A 107 -9.67 0.80 -5.47
N THR A 108 -8.65 -0.05 -5.54
CA THR A 108 -8.09 -0.73 -4.36
C THR A 108 -7.51 0.25 -3.36
N LYS A 109 -6.85 1.32 -3.82
CA LYS A 109 -6.31 2.38 -2.95
C LYS A 109 -7.40 3.11 -2.18
N PHE A 110 -8.47 3.49 -2.87
CA PHE A 110 -9.62 4.14 -2.23
C PHE A 110 -10.36 3.19 -1.29
N LEU A 111 -10.51 1.92 -1.67
CA LEU A 111 -11.11 0.88 -0.85
C LEU A 111 -10.36 0.71 0.49
N LEU A 112 -9.04 0.57 0.43
CA LEU A 112 -8.18 0.50 1.62
C LEU A 112 -8.28 1.77 2.47
N SER A 113 -8.28 2.94 1.84
CA SER A 113 -8.41 4.22 2.52
C SER A 113 -9.75 4.35 3.26
N ASP A 114 -10.84 3.97 2.61
CA ASP A 114 -12.19 4.05 3.19
C ASP A 114 -12.36 3.04 4.33
N ALA A 115 -11.75 1.87 4.22
CA ALA A 115 -11.83 0.81 5.21
C ALA A 115 -11.17 1.19 6.56
N VAL A 116 -10.25 2.15 6.58
CA VAL A 116 -9.67 2.68 7.85
C VAL A 116 -10.77 3.21 8.78
N GLY A 117 -11.77 3.91 8.23
CA GLY A 117 -12.88 4.45 9.02
C GLY A 117 -13.78 3.39 9.67
N VAL A 118 -13.81 2.18 9.13
CA VAL A 118 -14.65 1.07 9.60
C VAL A 118 -13.86 0.14 10.52
N THR A 119 -12.61 -0.14 10.18
CA THR A 119 -11.78 -1.14 10.87
C THR A 119 -10.92 -0.55 11.99
N ASN A 120 -10.70 0.75 11.97
CA ASN A 120 -9.69 1.46 12.79
C ASN A 120 -8.25 0.93 12.60
N VAL A 121 -7.98 0.22 11.51
CA VAL A 121 -6.64 -0.23 11.15
C VAL A 121 -5.99 0.80 10.24
N PRO A 122 -4.82 1.37 10.61
CA PRO A 122 -4.10 2.32 9.75
C PRO A 122 -3.69 1.69 8.43
N VAL A 123 -3.67 2.50 7.35
CA VAL A 123 -3.17 2.10 6.05
C VAL A 123 -2.08 3.07 5.59
N VAL A 124 -0.96 2.56 5.13
CA VAL A 124 0.09 3.36 4.51
C VAL A 124 -0.10 3.33 2.99
N TYR A 125 -0.67 4.40 2.48
CA TYR A 125 -0.81 4.65 1.05
C TYR A 125 0.54 4.92 0.40
N GLY A 126 0.75 4.37 -0.79
CA GLY A 126 1.85 4.68 -1.69
C GLY A 126 1.38 4.87 -3.12
N GLY A 127 1.96 5.84 -3.80
CA GLY A 127 1.72 6.06 -5.22
C GLY A 127 3.01 6.38 -5.94
N VAL A 128 3.18 5.85 -7.16
CA VAL A 128 4.33 6.16 -8.03
C VAL A 128 3.83 6.35 -9.44
N LEU A 129 4.30 7.42 -10.08
CA LEU A 129 4.07 7.67 -11.49
C LEU A 129 5.35 8.24 -12.12
N ARG A 130 5.88 7.59 -13.16
CA ARG A 130 7.14 7.97 -13.81
C ARG A 130 8.30 8.04 -12.82
N MET A 131 8.78 9.24 -12.50
CA MET A 131 9.87 9.53 -11.57
C MET A 131 9.40 10.20 -10.28
N GLN A 132 8.10 10.28 -10.03
CA GLN A 132 7.55 10.88 -8.83
C GLN A 132 6.83 9.83 -7.97
N GLY A 133 6.89 10.01 -6.67
CA GLY A 133 6.20 9.15 -5.74
C GLY A 133 5.70 9.89 -4.51
N GLN A 134 4.76 9.28 -3.81
CA GLN A 134 4.15 9.84 -2.63
C GLN A 134 3.81 8.76 -1.61
N VAL A 135 3.89 9.11 -0.34
CA VAL A 135 3.54 8.23 0.79
C VAL A 135 2.75 9.02 1.82
N MET A 136 1.64 8.46 2.30
CA MET A 136 0.84 9.02 3.38
C MET A 136 0.32 7.91 4.29
N ALA A 137 0.40 8.12 5.60
CA ALA A 137 -0.33 7.26 6.54
C ALA A 137 -1.77 7.77 6.71
N ILE A 138 -2.72 6.91 6.39
CA ILE A 138 -4.14 7.13 6.64
C ILE A 138 -4.46 6.54 8.00
N LEU A 139 -4.67 7.42 8.97
CA LEU A 139 -4.89 7.05 10.37
C LEU A 139 -6.37 7.18 10.74
N PRO A 140 -6.88 6.37 11.68
CA PRO A 140 -8.22 6.54 12.22
C PRO A 140 -8.45 7.97 12.71
N GLY A 141 -9.54 8.59 12.26
CA GLY A 141 -9.87 9.98 12.59
C GLY A 141 -9.03 11.04 11.87
N GLY A 142 -8.02 10.67 11.10
CA GLY A 142 -7.21 11.55 10.26
C GLY A 142 -7.83 11.77 8.86
N PRO A 143 -7.15 12.56 7.99
CA PRO A 143 -7.53 12.70 6.60
C PRO A 143 -7.32 11.40 5.82
N CYS A 144 -8.17 11.14 4.84
CA CYS A 144 -8.14 9.99 3.95
C CYS A 144 -7.86 10.42 2.50
N LEU A 145 -7.81 9.48 1.55
CA LEU A 145 -7.60 9.81 0.14
C LEU A 145 -8.72 10.70 -0.43
N ARG A 146 -9.97 10.58 0.08
CA ARG A 146 -11.08 11.47 -0.33
C ARG A 146 -10.96 12.89 0.24
N CYS A 147 -10.07 13.12 1.19
CA CYS A 147 -9.72 14.49 1.61
C CYS A 147 -8.72 15.15 0.66
N LEU A 148 -7.96 14.35 -0.09
CA LEU A 148 -6.97 14.79 -1.06
C LEU A 148 -7.54 14.83 -2.49
N PHE A 149 -8.35 13.82 -2.83
CA PHE A 149 -8.99 13.66 -4.13
C PHE A 149 -10.50 13.50 -3.90
N GLU A 150 -11.32 14.44 -4.31
CA GLU A 150 -12.77 14.41 -4.07
C GLU A 150 -13.43 13.12 -4.58
N GLN A 151 -12.96 12.63 -5.72
CA GLN A 151 -13.40 11.38 -6.33
C GLN A 151 -12.20 10.58 -6.84
N PRO A 152 -12.30 9.24 -6.90
CA PRO A 152 -11.36 8.47 -7.68
C PRO A 152 -11.36 9.01 -9.12
N PRO A 153 -10.20 9.34 -9.70
CA PRO A 153 -10.15 9.70 -11.12
C PRO A 153 -10.65 8.52 -11.97
N ALA A 154 -11.27 8.82 -13.11
CA ALA A 154 -11.70 7.78 -14.03
C ALA A 154 -10.50 6.96 -14.53
N ALA A 155 -10.72 5.69 -14.83
CA ALA A 155 -9.64 4.76 -15.18
C ALA A 155 -8.84 5.19 -16.42
N ASP A 156 -9.44 5.98 -17.32
CA ASP A 156 -8.86 6.56 -18.52
C ASP A 156 -8.14 7.90 -18.27
N GLU A 157 -8.41 8.57 -17.14
CA GLU A 157 -7.79 9.86 -16.80
C GLU A 157 -6.41 9.68 -16.17
N VAL A 158 -6.10 8.52 -15.58
CA VAL A 158 -4.81 8.27 -14.94
C VAL A 158 -3.98 7.31 -15.78
N PRO A 159 -2.83 7.75 -16.25
CA PRO A 159 -1.91 6.83 -16.93
C PRO A 159 -1.56 5.65 -16.00
N THR A 160 -1.81 4.43 -16.45
CA THR A 160 -1.40 3.24 -15.70
C THR A 160 0.13 3.15 -15.59
N CYS A 161 0.63 2.48 -14.56
CA CYS A 161 2.08 2.23 -14.42
C CYS A 161 2.67 1.50 -15.64
N SER A 162 1.86 0.70 -16.33
CA SER A 162 2.23 0.00 -17.56
C SER A 162 2.30 0.94 -18.78
N GLY A 163 1.39 1.92 -18.87
CA GLY A 163 1.34 2.86 -20.01
C GLY A 163 2.31 4.05 -19.88
N ALA A 164 2.43 4.64 -18.69
CA ALA A 164 3.30 5.79 -18.45
C ALA A 164 4.76 5.43 -18.09
N GLY A 165 4.98 4.17 -17.72
CA GLY A 165 6.25 3.69 -17.18
C GLY A 165 6.50 4.15 -15.74
N VAL A 166 7.25 3.33 -15.00
CA VAL A 166 7.72 3.64 -13.64
C VAL A 166 9.19 3.27 -13.56
N LEU A 167 10.01 4.19 -13.08
CA LEU A 167 11.41 3.88 -12.80
C LEU A 167 11.50 2.98 -11.58
N GLY A 168 12.07 1.78 -11.73
CA GLY A 168 12.12 0.77 -10.67
C GLY A 168 12.80 1.25 -9.39
N SER A 169 13.84 2.09 -9.50
CA SER A 169 14.50 2.69 -8.33
C SER A 169 13.59 3.66 -7.55
N VAL A 170 12.72 4.41 -8.25
CA VAL A 170 11.74 5.28 -7.57
C VAL A 170 10.68 4.43 -6.87
N ALA A 171 10.16 3.39 -7.53
CA ALA A 171 9.24 2.46 -6.89
C ALA A 171 9.88 1.81 -5.64
N GLY A 172 11.15 1.40 -5.76
CA GLY A 172 11.93 0.86 -4.63
C GLY A 172 12.04 1.83 -3.46
N ALA A 173 12.35 3.09 -3.74
CA ALA A 173 12.44 4.14 -2.71
C ALA A 173 11.09 4.36 -2.01
N ILE A 174 9.99 4.45 -2.79
CA ILE A 174 8.66 4.66 -2.23
C ILE A 174 8.20 3.46 -1.38
N GLY A 175 8.41 2.22 -1.83
CA GLY A 175 8.10 1.04 -1.02
C GLY A 175 8.89 0.99 0.29
N ALA A 176 10.19 1.36 0.27
CA ALA A 176 10.98 1.48 1.49
C ALA A 176 10.46 2.59 2.43
N LEU A 177 10.05 3.74 1.88
CA LEU A 177 9.43 4.82 2.64
C LEU A 177 8.08 4.42 3.23
N GLN A 178 7.28 3.62 2.53
CA GLN A 178 6.05 3.04 3.10
C GLN A 178 6.36 2.16 4.32
N ALA A 179 7.38 1.30 4.24
CA ALA A 179 7.80 0.47 5.36
C ALA A 179 8.26 1.32 6.58
N ILE A 180 9.08 2.35 6.36
CA ILE A 180 9.49 3.29 7.41
C ILE A 180 8.27 3.98 8.01
N THR A 181 7.34 4.44 7.17
CA THR A 181 6.10 5.10 7.61
C THR A 181 5.25 4.15 8.46
N ALA A 182 5.11 2.89 8.06
CA ALA A 182 4.40 1.88 8.84
C ALA A 182 5.03 1.66 10.23
N LEU A 183 6.34 1.55 10.30
CA LEU A 183 7.07 1.42 11.57
C LEU A 183 6.91 2.66 12.47
N ARG A 184 6.88 3.86 11.89
CA ARG A 184 6.62 5.10 12.64
C ARG A 184 5.19 5.17 13.17
N VAL A 185 4.19 4.71 12.39
CA VAL A 185 2.80 4.59 12.86
C VAL A 185 2.72 3.66 14.06
N LEU A 186 3.32 2.48 13.97
CA LEU A 186 3.32 1.47 15.04
C LEU A 186 4.00 1.97 16.33
N ARG A 187 4.92 2.93 16.22
CA ARG A 187 5.58 3.61 17.37
C ARG A 187 4.82 4.83 17.88
N GLY A 188 3.75 5.24 17.22
CA GLY A 188 3.02 6.47 17.57
C GLY A 188 3.78 7.77 17.23
N GLU A 189 4.73 7.73 16.29
CA GLU A 189 5.61 8.85 15.93
C GLU A 189 5.07 9.72 14.79
N LEU A 190 3.87 9.44 14.28
CA LEU A 190 3.33 10.12 13.09
C LEU A 190 2.20 11.08 13.42
N VAL A 191 2.25 12.26 12.78
CA VAL A 191 1.17 13.24 12.81
C VAL A 191 0.17 12.91 11.69
N PRO A 192 -1.15 12.83 11.97
CA PRO A 192 -2.16 12.63 10.95
C PRO A 192 -2.08 13.66 9.82
N GLY A 193 -2.14 13.19 8.56
CA GLY A 193 -2.11 14.05 7.38
C GLY A 193 -0.71 14.42 6.87
N GLU A 194 0.36 13.96 7.49
CA GLU A 194 1.71 14.10 6.91
C GLU A 194 1.79 13.27 5.63
N MET A 195 2.05 13.94 4.51
CA MET A 195 2.27 13.31 3.21
C MET A 195 3.66 13.67 2.71
N LEU A 196 4.44 12.66 2.36
CA LEU A 196 5.75 12.80 1.73
C LEU A 196 5.58 12.75 0.21
N ILE A 197 6.15 13.71 -0.49
CA ILE A 197 6.27 13.73 -1.95
C ILE A 197 7.74 13.62 -2.29
N PHE A 198 8.08 12.65 -3.14
CA PHE A 198 9.44 12.41 -3.62
C PHE A 198 9.51 12.65 -5.13
N ASP A 199 10.51 13.43 -5.55
CA ASP A 199 10.84 13.66 -6.96
C ASP A 199 12.19 13.01 -7.29
N GLY A 200 12.16 11.91 -8.03
CA GLY A 200 13.34 11.15 -8.42
C GLY A 200 14.24 11.84 -9.46
N ARG A 201 13.78 12.92 -10.13
CA ARG A 201 14.64 13.71 -11.01
C ARG A 201 15.60 14.60 -10.25
N SER A 202 15.04 15.33 -9.27
CA SER A 202 15.79 16.30 -8.47
C SER A 202 16.30 15.72 -7.18
N LEU A 203 15.92 14.48 -6.84
CA LEU A 203 16.17 13.81 -5.56
C LEU A 203 15.64 14.61 -4.37
N ARG A 204 14.62 15.43 -4.59
CA ARG A 204 14.01 16.26 -3.53
C ARG A 204 12.83 15.54 -2.90
N GLN A 205 12.71 15.75 -1.59
CA GLN A 205 11.51 15.35 -0.84
C GLN A 205 10.85 16.59 -0.27
N ARG A 206 9.52 16.58 -0.27
CA ARG A 206 8.70 17.60 0.40
C ARG A 206 7.71 16.91 1.31
N LYS A 207 7.50 17.47 2.49
CA LYS A 207 6.38 17.13 3.36
C LYS A 207 5.29 18.16 3.17
N ILE A 208 4.08 17.70 2.98
CA ILE A 208 2.87 18.53 2.98
C ILE A 208 1.91 18.02 4.05
N THR A 209 1.02 18.89 4.50
CA THR A 209 -0.04 18.51 5.43
C THR A 209 -1.36 18.47 4.69
N VAL A 210 -1.90 17.26 4.55
CA VAL A 210 -3.27 17.05 4.07
C VAL A 210 -4.22 17.35 5.21
N ARG A 211 -5.17 18.23 4.99
CA ARG A 211 -6.22 18.55 5.96
C ARG A 211 -7.46 17.74 5.65
N ARG A 212 -8.23 17.47 6.69
CA ARG A 212 -9.51 16.82 6.56
C ARG A 212 -10.49 17.71 5.80
N ALA A 213 -11.09 17.21 4.72
CA ALA A 213 -12.08 17.96 3.98
C ALA A 213 -13.39 18.08 4.78
N PRO A 214 -14.02 19.26 4.83
CA PRO A 214 -15.33 19.42 5.44
C PRO A 214 -16.35 18.47 4.79
N GLY A 215 -17.11 17.75 5.61
CA GLY A 215 -18.13 16.80 5.11
C GLY A 215 -17.59 15.46 4.61
N CYS A 216 -16.27 15.23 4.61
CA CYS A 216 -15.73 13.94 4.23
C CYS A 216 -16.24 12.82 5.14
N GLY A 217 -16.63 11.68 4.53
CA GLY A 217 -17.14 10.49 5.22
C GLY A 217 -16.15 9.82 6.19
N CYS A 218 -14.84 10.12 6.10
CA CYS A 218 -13.82 9.61 7.01
C CYS A 218 -14.02 10.00 8.49
N SER A 219 -14.97 10.90 8.77
CA SER A 219 -15.34 11.34 10.12
C SER A 219 -16.36 10.45 10.82
N ARG A 220 -17.00 9.55 10.11
CA ARG A 220 -18.12 8.76 10.63
C ARG A 220 -17.82 7.29 10.41
N PRO A 221 -17.77 6.46 11.48
CA PRO A 221 -17.75 5.02 11.30
C PRO A 221 -19.08 4.63 10.65
N LYS A 222 -19.07 4.35 9.37
CA LYS A 222 -20.22 3.81 8.65
C LYS A 222 -19.89 2.38 8.25
N SER A 223 -20.91 1.51 8.36
CA SER A 223 -20.92 0.26 7.61
C SER A 223 -20.53 0.55 6.16
N PHE A 224 -19.65 -0.26 5.61
CA PHE A 224 -19.17 -0.16 4.25
C PHE A 224 -20.39 -0.19 3.29
N ARG A 225 -20.82 0.96 2.80
CA ARG A 225 -21.75 1.06 1.69
C ARG A 225 -21.00 1.72 0.54
N PRO A 226 -20.79 1.02 -0.56
CA PRO A 226 -20.32 1.62 -1.78
C PRO A 226 -21.45 2.51 -2.30
N GLU A 227 -21.52 3.75 -1.88
CA GLU A 227 -22.31 4.75 -2.62
C GLU A 227 -21.50 5.06 -3.88
N VAL A 228 -21.76 4.31 -4.93
CA VAL A 228 -21.54 4.77 -6.30
C VAL A 228 -22.50 5.96 -6.45
N ARG A 229 -22.01 7.16 -6.21
CA ARG A 229 -22.74 8.36 -6.64
C ARG A 229 -22.68 8.39 -8.15
N THR A 230 -23.72 7.88 -8.78
CA THR A 230 -23.99 8.19 -10.18
C THR A 230 -24.09 9.71 -10.28
N CYS A 231 -23.23 10.33 -11.07
CA CYS A 231 -23.38 11.72 -11.46
C CYS A 231 -24.80 11.91 -12.04
N PRO A 232 -25.59 12.88 -11.60
CA PRO A 232 -26.78 13.26 -12.35
C PRO A 232 -26.30 13.82 -13.70
N ALA A 233 -26.96 13.35 -14.78
CA ALA A 233 -26.75 13.78 -16.15
C ALA A 233 -26.99 15.29 -16.32
#